data_998fe25413213832e736877ff6df29c9
#
_entry.id   998fe25413213832e736877ff6df29c9
#
_cell.length_a   1.000
_cell.length_b   1.000
_cell.length_c   1.000
_cell.angle_alpha   90.00
_cell.angle_beta   90.00
_cell.angle_gamma   90.00
#
_symmetry.space_group_name_H-M   'P 1'
#
loop_
_entity.id
_entity.type
_entity.pdbx_description
1 polymer ?
#
loop_
_entity_poly.entity_id
_entity_poly.type
_entity_poly.pdbx_seq_one_letter_code
_entity_poly.pdbx_strand_id
1 'polypeptide(L)'
;GNTPLVKISDNLYGKLETYNPTGSVKDRMISYIVQKAQLYGEITKDSILCDATSGNTGIALSMAAANLGLSCVIFMPRNMSEERKQMMKIYGAQIIDAPDDDFIVAIALRDAFLAGNQNAWSPLQFDNKKNVECHFVTTGPEIHKQVVGIKRPWEAFVHGSGTGGTIEGIRRYVNHQRLNTKICMVKPKDSPHGIQGIADGKEFLAKEEDMDDIIEVDTQSAINRAKQFARDSGILVGISAGAN
;
A
#
# COMPACT_ATOMS: atom_id res chain seq x y z
N GLY A 1 2.14 -10.08 -6.57
CA GLY A 1 2.42 -9.51 -7.91
C GLY A 1 1.87 -10.35 -9.04
N ASN A 2 2.22 -9.99 -10.26
CA ASN A 2 1.63 -10.57 -11.49
C ASN A 2 0.10 -10.41 -11.55
N THR A 3 -0.40 -9.31 -11.04
CA THR A 3 -1.82 -9.01 -11.03
C THR A 3 -2.31 -8.61 -12.43
N PRO A 4 -3.60 -8.80 -12.75
CA PRO A 4 -4.13 -8.43 -14.06
C PRO A 4 -4.07 -6.92 -14.32
N LEU A 5 -3.78 -6.55 -15.56
CA LEU A 5 -4.02 -5.20 -16.09
C LEU A 5 -5.29 -5.29 -16.94
N VAL A 6 -6.39 -4.69 -16.49
CA VAL A 6 -7.69 -4.78 -17.15
C VAL A 6 -8.04 -3.49 -17.86
N LYS A 7 -8.68 -3.61 -19.04
CA LYS A 7 -9.20 -2.47 -19.78
C LYS A 7 -10.45 -1.93 -19.08
N ILE A 8 -10.46 -0.65 -18.75
CA ILE A 8 -11.61 0.06 -18.15
C ILE A 8 -12.35 0.84 -19.23
N SER A 9 -11.60 1.53 -20.08
CA SER A 9 -12.12 2.23 -21.27
C SER A 9 -11.06 2.21 -22.38
N ASP A 10 -11.27 2.90 -23.49
CA ASP A 10 -10.35 2.82 -24.65
C ASP A 10 -8.91 3.22 -24.33
N ASN A 11 -8.71 4.16 -23.42
CA ASN A 11 -7.39 4.67 -23.04
C ASN A 11 -7.09 4.51 -21.54
N LEU A 12 -7.94 3.80 -20.78
CA LEU A 12 -7.77 3.63 -19.35
C LEU A 12 -7.67 2.15 -18.98
N TYR A 13 -6.63 1.81 -18.23
CA TYR A 13 -6.39 0.47 -17.71
C TYR A 13 -6.20 0.51 -16.20
N GLY A 14 -6.73 -0.49 -15.50
CA GLY A 14 -6.60 -0.64 -14.05
C GLY A 14 -5.76 -1.85 -13.68
N LYS A 15 -4.83 -1.66 -12.77
CA LYS A 15 -4.02 -2.72 -12.18
C LYS A 15 -4.76 -3.33 -11.01
N LEU A 16 -5.27 -4.55 -11.12
CA LEU A 16 -6.11 -5.19 -10.10
C LEU A 16 -5.30 -5.76 -8.94
N GLU A 17 -4.87 -4.91 -8.03
CA GLU A 17 -4.09 -5.30 -6.85
C GLU A 17 -4.90 -6.13 -5.83
N THR A 18 -6.21 -6.21 -5.99
CA THR A 18 -7.10 -7.13 -5.26
C THR A 18 -6.82 -8.62 -5.55
N TYR A 19 -6.06 -8.94 -6.60
CA TYR A 19 -5.60 -10.28 -6.92
C TYR A 19 -4.36 -10.72 -6.13
N ASN A 20 -3.77 -9.84 -5.34
CA ASN A 20 -2.75 -10.25 -4.39
C ASN A 20 -3.38 -11.09 -3.24
N PRO A 21 -2.62 -11.95 -2.56
CA PRO A 21 -3.14 -12.90 -1.56
C PRO A 21 -4.04 -12.29 -0.47
N THR A 22 -3.70 -11.10 0.05
CA THR A 22 -4.54 -10.41 1.04
C THR A 22 -5.42 -9.32 0.43
N GLY A 23 -5.43 -9.20 -0.90
CA GLY A 23 -6.33 -8.32 -1.63
C GLY A 23 -5.83 -6.87 -1.77
N SER A 24 -4.55 -6.60 -1.62
CA SER A 24 -4.05 -5.23 -1.78
C SER A 24 -2.60 -5.13 -2.30
N VAL A 25 -2.23 -3.92 -2.75
CA VAL A 25 -0.86 -3.59 -3.15
C VAL A 25 0.17 -3.74 -2.02
N LYS A 26 -0.27 -3.76 -0.76
CA LYS A 26 0.61 -3.88 0.40
C LYS A 26 1.30 -5.24 0.49
N ASP A 27 0.72 -6.28 -0.11
CA ASP A 27 1.34 -7.60 -0.19
C ASP A 27 2.68 -7.56 -0.90
N ARG A 28 2.80 -6.74 -1.95
CA ARG A 28 4.06 -6.57 -2.69
C ARG A 28 5.16 -6.02 -1.79
N MET A 29 4.88 -4.89 -1.16
CA MET A 29 5.81 -4.18 -0.29
C MET A 29 6.22 -5.07 0.90
N ILE A 30 5.25 -5.63 1.63
CA ILE A 30 5.53 -6.45 2.81
C ILE A 30 6.33 -7.69 2.43
N SER A 31 5.93 -8.42 1.39
CA SER A 31 6.68 -9.60 0.94
C SER A 31 8.12 -9.26 0.58
N TYR A 32 8.33 -8.15 -0.13
CA TYR A 32 9.66 -7.71 -0.53
C TYR A 32 10.53 -7.31 0.68
N ILE A 33 10.00 -6.48 1.58
CA ILE A 33 10.73 -5.99 2.75
C ILE A 33 11.08 -7.15 3.68
N VAL A 34 10.13 -8.06 3.95
CA VAL A 34 10.34 -9.24 4.80
C VAL A 34 11.38 -10.18 4.20
N GLN A 35 11.32 -10.47 2.90
CA GLN A 35 12.34 -11.29 2.23
C GLN A 35 13.74 -10.68 2.33
N LYS A 36 13.86 -9.36 2.14
CA LYS A 36 15.13 -8.65 2.31
C LYS A 36 15.63 -8.71 3.74
N ALA A 37 14.75 -8.49 4.71
CA ALA A 37 15.09 -8.56 6.13
C ALA A 37 15.58 -9.96 6.56
N GLN A 38 14.94 -11.03 6.03
CA GLN A 38 15.43 -12.40 6.24
C GLN A 38 16.81 -12.63 5.61
N LEU A 39 17.01 -12.15 4.37
CA LEU A 39 18.28 -12.30 3.66
C LEU A 39 19.44 -11.61 4.41
N TYR A 40 19.16 -10.49 5.06
CA TYR A 40 20.14 -9.74 5.83
C TYR A 40 20.24 -10.15 7.30
N GLY A 41 19.47 -11.16 7.73
CA GLY A 41 19.47 -11.64 9.11
C GLY A 41 18.78 -10.69 10.11
N GLU A 42 18.03 -9.70 9.63
CA GLU A 42 17.23 -8.81 10.47
C GLU A 42 16.00 -9.54 11.07
N ILE A 43 15.47 -10.53 10.35
CA ILE A 43 14.40 -11.42 10.80
C ILE A 43 14.96 -12.82 10.98
N THR A 44 14.78 -13.37 12.18
CA THR A 44 15.20 -14.72 12.58
C THR A 44 13.96 -15.56 12.96
N LYS A 45 14.17 -16.83 13.30
CA LYS A 45 13.10 -17.74 13.78
C LYS A 45 12.44 -17.29 15.09
N ASP A 46 13.09 -16.41 15.86
CA ASP A 46 12.61 -15.93 17.16
C ASP A 46 12.03 -14.51 17.04
N SER A 47 11.96 -13.94 15.82
CA SER A 47 11.45 -12.59 15.60
C SER A 47 9.95 -12.48 15.81
N ILE A 48 9.53 -11.32 16.31
CA ILE A 48 8.14 -10.91 16.43
C ILE A 48 7.92 -9.76 15.43
N LEU A 49 7.12 -10.01 14.40
CA LEU A 49 6.81 -8.97 13.43
C LEU A 49 5.77 -8.03 14.01
N CYS A 50 5.98 -6.71 13.91
CA CYS A 50 5.00 -5.75 14.42
C CYS A 50 4.90 -4.52 13.52
N ASP A 51 3.74 -3.87 13.51
CA ASP A 51 3.55 -2.57 12.86
C ASP A 51 2.38 -1.78 13.45
N ALA A 52 2.41 -0.46 13.25
CA ALA A 52 1.27 0.41 13.48
C ALA A 52 0.57 0.67 12.13
N THR A 53 -0.69 0.27 12.02
CA THR A 53 -1.40 0.36 10.74
C THR A 53 -2.91 0.40 10.91
N SER A 54 -3.59 1.09 9.99
CA SER A 54 -5.04 1.14 9.93
C SER A 54 -5.68 0.02 9.08
N GLY A 55 -4.87 -0.85 8.43
CA GLY A 55 -5.51 -1.89 7.60
C GLY A 55 -4.59 -2.78 6.78
N ASN A 56 -4.51 -2.54 5.47
CA ASN A 56 -3.93 -3.46 4.49
C ASN A 56 -2.48 -3.89 4.78
N THR A 57 -1.67 -3.00 5.34
CA THR A 57 -0.29 -3.35 5.74
C THR A 57 -0.29 -4.38 6.87
N GLY A 58 -1.17 -4.21 7.87
CA GLY A 58 -1.31 -5.17 8.97
C GLY A 58 -1.76 -6.55 8.48
N ILE A 59 -2.71 -6.60 7.55
CA ILE A 59 -3.17 -7.86 6.96
C ILE A 59 -2.03 -8.56 6.22
N ALA A 60 -1.30 -7.81 5.37
CA ALA A 60 -0.16 -8.35 4.63
C ALA A 60 0.98 -8.82 5.55
N LEU A 61 1.26 -8.07 6.64
CA LEU A 61 2.29 -8.44 7.62
C LEU A 61 1.87 -9.69 8.42
N SER A 62 0.60 -9.77 8.80
CA SER A 62 0.05 -10.95 9.49
C SER A 62 0.16 -12.21 8.63
N MET A 63 -0.18 -12.10 7.33
CA MET A 63 0.00 -13.17 6.36
C MET A 63 1.48 -13.59 6.24
N ALA A 64 2.39 -12.61 6.13
CA ALA A 64 3.82 -12.90 6.02
C ALA A 64 4.36 -13.59 7.29
N ALA A 65 3.95 -13.14 8.48
CA ALA A 65 4.31 -13.77 9.74
C ALA A 65 3.78 -15.22 9.82
N ALA A 66 2.52 -15.44 9.49
CA ALA A 66 1.92 -16.78 9.45
C ALA A 66 2.69 -17.72 8.51
N ASN A 67 3.06 -17.25 7.33
CA ASN A 67 3.83 -18.03 6.36
C ASN A 67 5.24 -18.41 6.87
N LEU A 68 5.81 -17.59 7.76
CA LEU A 68 7.12 -17.82 8.37
C LEU A 68 7.06 -18.56 9.72
N GLY A 69 5.87 -18.84 10.23
CA GLY A 69 5.68 -19.39 11.58
C GLY A 69 6.08 -18.44 12.69
N LEU A 70 6.03 -17.11 12.46
CA LEU A 70 6.42 -16.08 13.40
C LEU A 70 5.21 -15.44 14.07
N SER A 71 5.41 -14.91 15.28
CA SER A 71 4.41 -14.07 15.95
C SER A 71 4.25 -12.73 15.25
N CYS A 72 3.01 -12.21 15.27
CA CYS A 72 2.68 -10.90 14.72
C CYS A 72 1.87 -10.07 15.73
N VAL A 73 2.26 -8.81 15.92
CA VAL A 73 1.56 -7.87 16.81
C VAL A 73 1.24 -6.60 16.01
N ILE A 74 -0.04 -6.25 15.93
CA ILE A 74 -0.52 -5.07 15.20
C ILE A 74 -1.10 -4.06 16.18
N PHE A 75 -0.58 -2.84 16.12
CA PHE A 75 -1.09 -1.68 16.84
C PHE A 75 -2.00 -0.88 15.93
N MET A 76 -3.24 -0.64 16.32
CA MET A 76 -4.19 0.09 15.48
C MET A 76 -5.23 0.85 16.31
N PRO A 77 -5.77 1.97 15.77
CA PRO A 77 -6.88 2.67 16.39
C PRO A 77 -8.07 1.72 16.61
N ARG A 78 -8.76 1.88 17.75
CA ARG A 78 -9.87 1.01 18.13
C ARG A 78 -11.04 1.05 17.14
N ASN A 79 -11.30 2.20 16.54
CA ASN A 79 -12.40 2.44 15.58
C ASN A 79 -12.18 1.84 14.19
N MET A 80 -11.07 1.15 13.95
CA MET A 80 -10.86 0.46 12.68
C MET A 80 -11.84 -0.71 12.50
N SER A 81 -12.19 -0.99 11.24
CA SER A 81 -13.24 -1.96 10.91
C SER A 81 -12.95 -3.37 11.43
N GLU A 82 -13.97 -4.05 11.94
CA GLU A 82 -13.87 -5.40 12.49
C GLU A 82 -13.44 -6.42 11.43
N GLU A 83 -13.83 -6.24 10.16
CA GLU A 83 -13.43 -7.11 9.05
C GLU A 83 -11.91 -7.18 8.91
N ARG A 84 -11.23 -6.03 9.02
CA ARG A 84 -9.77 -5.98 8.98
C ARG A 84 -9.13 -6.67 10.16
N LYS A 85 -9.68 -6.44 11.36
CA LYS A 85 -9.22 -7.10 12.59
C LYS A 85 -9.40 -8.62 12.49
N GLN A 86 -10.53 -9.07 11.95
CA GLN A 86 -10.80 -10.50 11.74
C GLN A 86 -9.81 -11.12 10.74
N MET A 87 -9.52 -10.44 9.63
CA MET A 87 -8.53 -10.93 8.66
C MET A 87 -7.15 -11.11 9.30
N MET A 88 -6.69 -10.14 10.11
CA MET A 88 -5.41 -10.25 10.81
C MET A 88 -5.41 -11.39 11.84
N LYS A 89 -6.51 -11.54 12.60
CA LYS A 89 -6.68 -12.61 13.59
C LYS A 89 -6.70 -14.01 12.97
N ILE A 90 -7.27 -14.16 11.77
CA ILE A 90 -7.25 -15.44 11.02
C ILE A 90 -5.81 -15.87 10.71
N TYR A 91 -4.90 -14.92 10.43
CA TYR A 91 -3.48 -15.19 10.27
C TYR A 91 -2.72 -15.32 11.61
N GLY A 92 -3.42 -15.27 12.75
CA GLY A 92 -2.81 -15.45 14.06
C GLY A 92 -2.21 -14.17 14.68
N ALA A 93 -2.45 -13.00 14.10
CA ALA A 93 -1.93 -11.77 14.67
C ALA A 93 -2.66 -11.37 15.94
N GLN A 94 -1.90 -10.90 16.94
CA GLN A 94 -2.41 -10.20 18.10
C GLN A 94 -2.64 -8.73 17.73
N ILE A 95 -3.83 -8.21 18.07
CA ILE A 95 -4.17 -6.81 17.86
C ILE A 95 -4.17 -6.09 19.20
N ILE A 96 -3.47 -4.97 19.25
CA ILE A 96 -3.45 -4.06 20.39
C ILE A 96 -4.16 -2.78 19.95
N ASP A 97 -5.34 -2.55 20.48
CA ASP A 97 -6.12 -1.35 20.21
C ASP A 97 -5.46 -0.13 20.88
N ALA A 98 -5.13 0.89 20.08
CA ALA A 98 -4.70 2.17 20.59
C ALA A 98 -5.91 2.92 21.18
N PRO A 99 -5.79 3.49 22.39
CA PRO A 99 -6.84 4.34 22.96
C PRO A 99 -7.08 5.59 22.09
N ASP A 100 -8.24 6.20 22.30
CA ASP A 100 -8.63 7.49 21.71
C ASP A 100 -8.71 7.55 20.20
N ASP A 101 -8.77 6.37 19.52
CA ASP A 101 -8.89 6.24 18.08
C ASP A 101 -7.77 6.98 17.30
N ASP A 102 -6.63 7.22 17.96
CA ASP A 102 -5.51 8.00 17.43
C ASP A 102 -4.42 7.09 16.83
N PHE A 103 -4.11 7.34 15.57
CA PHE A 103 -3.04 6.64 14.86
C PHE A 103 -1.63 6.98 15.38
N ILE A 104 -1.44 8.19 15.91
CA ILE A 104 -0.17 8.62 16.53
C ILE A 104 0.11 7.78 17.78
N VAL A 105 -0.94 7.51 18.56
CA VAL A 105 -0.83 6.62 19.73
C VAL A 105 -0.47 5.19 19.31
N ALA A 106 -1.06 4.68 18.22
CA ALA A 106 -0.70 3.37 17.70
C ALA A 106 0.79 3.29 17.29
N ILE A 107 1.32 4.35 16.68
CA ILE A 107 2.75 4.46 16.33
C ILE A 107 3.61 4.45 17.61
N ALA A 108 3.24 5.24 18.62
CA ALA A 108 3.98 5.32 19.88
C ALA A 108 4.01 3.95 20.62
N LEU A 109 2.91 3.22 20.62
CA LEU A 109 2.84 1.88 21.18
C LEU A 109 3.74 0.89 20.43
N ARG A 110 3.76 0.93 19.07
CA ARG A 110 4.68 0.13 18.27
C ARG A 110 6.14 0.46 18.61
N ASP A 111 6.49 1.74 18.72
CA ASP A 111 7.86 2.18 18.98
C ASP A 111 8.30 1.76 20.39
N ALA A 112 7.43 1.87 21.37
CA ALA A 112 7.68 1.36 22.73
C ALA A 112 7.86 -0.17 22.75
N PHE A 113 7.07 -0.90 21.95
CA PHE A 113 7.21 -2.35 21.81
C PHE A 113 8.53 -2.74 21.16
N LEU A 114 8.96 -2.03 20.11
CA LEU A 114 10.27 -2.23 19.49
C LEU A 114 11.43 -1.96 20.45
N ALA A 115 11.34 -0.89 21.24
CA ALA A 115 12.36 -0.54 22.22
C ALA A 115 12.45 -1.56 23.38
N GLY A 116 11.33 -2.15 23.76
CA GLY A 116 11.23 -3.10 24.87
C GLY A 116 11.50 -4.57 24.50
N ASN A 117 11.58 -4.91 23.21
CA ASN A 117 11.67 -6.30 22.74
C ASN A 117 12.78 -6.46 21.71
N GLN A 118 13.89 -7.09 22.11
CA GLN A 118 15.03 -7.30 21.21
C GLN A 118 14.73 -8.13 19.95
N ASN A 119 13.70 -8.98 20.01
CA ASN A 119 13.26 -9.81 18.89
C ASN A 119 12.17 -9.13 18.04
N ALA A 120 11.68 -7.94 18.43
CA ALA A 120 10.68 -7.24 17.66
C ALA A 120 11.28 -6.60 16.41
N TRP A 121 10.58 -6.72 15.29
CA TRP A 121 10.96 -6.14 14.02
C TRP A 121 9.74 -5.52 13.33
N SER A 122 9.92 -4.36 12.68
CA SER A 122 8.87 -3.66 11.96
C SER A 122 9.32 -3.27 10.54
N PRO A 123 8.45 -3.36 9.54
CA PRO A 123 8.74 -2.93 8.17
C PRO A 123 8.92 -1.42 8.03
N LEU A 124 8.42 -0.61 8.98
CA LEU A 124 8.51 0.86 8.99
C LEU A 124 8.10 1.48 7.65
N GLN A 125 6.90 1.18 7.18
CA GLN A 125 6.44 1.42 5.80
C GLN A 125 6.57 2.86 5.30
N PHE A 126 6.56 3.84 6.20
CA PHE A 126 6.62 5.26 5.86
C PHE A 126 8.04 5.78 5.62
N ASP A 127 9.07 5.09 6.16
CA ASP A 127 10.47 5.52 6.12
C ASP A 127 11.37 4.54 5.36
N ASN A 128 10.92 3.30 5.19
CA ASN A 128 11.73 2.24 4.61
C ASN A 128 11.83 2.36 3.08
N LYS A 129 13.01 2.74 2.59
CA LYS A 129 13.30 2.87 1.16
C LYS A 129 13.10 1.57 0.36
N LYS A 130 13.11 0.40 1.01
CA LYS A 130 12.79 -0.88 0.37
C LYS A 130 11.34 -0.93 -0.13
N ASN A 131 10.43 -0.10 0.42
CA ASN A 131 9.09 0.08 -0.11
C ASN A 131 9.12 0.64 -1.54
N VAL A 132 9.90 1.68 -1.78
CA VAL A 132 10.13 2.26 -3.12
C VAL A 132 10.84 1.25 -4.03
N GLU A 133 11.91 0.63 -3.52
CA GLU A 133 12.68 -0.37 -4.27
C GLU A 133 11.81 -1.53 -4.74
N CYS A 134 10.91 -2.03 -3.90
CA CYS A 134 9.95 -3.07 -4.27
C CYS A 134 9.20 -2.73 -5.57
N HIS A 135 8.61 -1.54 -5.63
CA HIS A 135 7.83 -1.12 -6.80
C HIS A 135 8.70 -0.81 -8.01
N PHE A 136 9.91 -0.31 -7.79
CA PHE A 136 10.90 -0.10 -8.85
C PHE A 136 11.29 -1.42 -9.54
N VAL A 137 11.58 -2.48 -8.76
CA VAL A 137 12.08 -3.75 -9.31
C VAL A 137 10.99 -4.75 -9.68
N THR A 138 9.75 -4.55 -9.23
CA THR A 138 8.64 -5.49 -9.48
C THR A 138 7.48 -4.85 -10.23
N THR A 139 6.79 -3.88 -9.65
CA THR A 139 5.54 -3.31 -10.17
C THR A 139 5.78 -2.54 -11.47
N GLY A 140 6.82 -1.74 -11.55
CA GLY A 140 7.19 -0.98 -12.75
C GLY A 140 7.45 -1.87 -13.96
N PRO A 141 8.39 -2.85 -13.87
CA PRO A 141 8.63 -3.82 -14.94
C PRO A 141 7.38 -4.60 -15.34
N GLU A 142 6.55 -4.99 -14.36
CA GLU A 142 5.33 -5.76 -14.60
C GLU A 142 4.32 -4.94 -15.42
N ILE A 143 4.04 -3.69 -15.02
CA ILE A 143 3.14 -2.80 -15.77
C ILE A 143 3.70 -2.55 -17.17
N HIS A 144 4.97 -2.20 -17.29
CA HIS A 144 5.61 -1.92 -18.58
C HIS A 144 5.48 -3.09 -19.54
N LYS A 145 5.79 -4.32 -19.08
CA LYS A 145 5.62 -5.53 -19.87
C LYS A 145 4.17 -5.74 -20.34
N GLN A 146 3.19 -5.48 -19.45
CA GLN A 146 1.77 -5.63 -19.79
C GLN A 146 1.30 -4.58 -20.79
N VAL A 147 1.73 -3.33 -20.65
CA VAL A 147 1.40 -2.24 -21.56
C VAL A 147 2.00 -2.49 -22.96
N VAL A 148 3.26 -2.94 -23.01
CA VAL A 148 3.89 -3.36 -24.29
C VAL A 148 3.12 -4.53 -24.93
N GLY A 149 2.67 -5.49 -24.11
CA GLY A 149 1.90 -6.65 -24.59
C GLY A 149 0.57 -6.28 -25.24
N ILE A 150 -0.10 -5.22 -24.78
CA ILE A 150 -1.33 -4.69 -25.40
C ILE A 150 -1.08 -3.71 -26.53
N LYS A 151 0.18 -3.45 -26.89
CA LYS A 151 0.62 -2.56 -27.99
C LYS A 151 0.06 -1.13 -27.84
N ARG A 152 0.10 -0.58 -26.64
CA ARG A 152 -0.31 0.80 -26.32
C ARG A 152 0.88 1.58 -25.76
N PRO A 153 0.94 2.90 -25.95
CA PRO A 153 1.88 3.74 -25.22
C PRO A 153 1.48 3.79 -23.73
N TRP A 154 2.47 3.87 -22.85
CA TRP A 154 2.24 4.17 -21.44
C TRP A 154 2.37 5.67 -21.22
N GLU A 155 1.30 6.39 -21.45
CA GLU A 155 1.30 7.86 -21.48
C GLU A 155 1.29 8.45 -20.05
N ALA A 156 0.55 7.83 -19.11
CA ALA A 156 0.48 8.29 -17.74
C ALA A 156 0.33 7.13 -16.75
N PHE A 157 0.83 7.36 -15.54
CA PHE A 157 0.56 6.53 -14.35
C PHE A 157 -0.11 7.40 -13.29
N VAL A 158 -1.32 7.04 -12.91
CA VAL A 158 -2.14 7.74 -11.90
C VAL A 158 -2.21 6.90 -10.64
N HIS A 159 -1.89 7.48 -9.47
CA HIS A 159 -1.90 6.74 -8.22
C HIS A 159 -2.05 7.65 -6.99
N GLY A 160 -2.91 7.25 -6.06
CA GLY A 160 -3.07 7.93 -4.77
C GLY A 160 -1.90 7.68 -3.82
N SER A 161 -1.32 8.74 -3.29
CA SER A 161 -0.16 8.64 -2.40
C SER A 161 -0.56 8.37 -0.95
N GLY A 162 -0.35 7.13 -0.47
CA GLY A 162 -0.37 6.79 0.95
C GLY A 162 1.04 6.95 1.56
N THR A 163 1.84 5.88 1.56
CA THR A 163 3.27 5.96 1.95
C THR A 163 4.16 6.60 0.88
N GLY A 164 3.65 6.76 -0.33
CA GLY A 164 4.43 7.23 -1.48
C GLY A 164 5.27 6.14 -2.16
N GLY A 165 5.42 4.96 -1.56
CA GLY A 165 6.32 3.92 -2.08
C GLY A 165 6.00 3.46 -3.49
N THR A 166 4.71 3.26 -3.81
CA THR A 166 4.29 2.79 -5.13
C THR A 166 4.57 3.83 -6.21
N ILE A 167 4.09 5.05 -6.03
CA ILE A 167 4.23 6.10 -7.05
C ILE A 167 5.69 6.48 -7.28
N GLU A 168 6.48 6.61 -6.21
CA GLU A 168 7.91 6.91 -6.30
C GLU A 168 8.70 5.77 -6.95
N GLY A 169 8.36 4.52 -6.63
CA GLY A 169 8.99 3.36 -7.26
C GLY A 169 8.72 3.31 -8.76
N ILE A 170 7.50 3.58 -9.19
CA ILE A 170 7.13 3.67 -10.61
C ILE A 170 7.81 4.86 -11.27
N ARG A 171 7.82 6.05 -10.66
CA ARG A 171 8.51 7.23 -11.18
C ARG A 171 9.99 6.94 -11.45
N ARG A 172 10.67 6.33 -10.48
CA ARG A 172 12.09 5.95 -10.66
C ARG A 172 12.27 4.95 -11.79
N TYR A 173 11.36 3.98 -11.91
CA TYR A 173 11.40 3.01 -13.01
C TYR A 173 11.21 3.68 -14.38
N VAL A 174 10.22 4.54 -14.52
CA VAL A 174 9.93 5.30 -15.74
C VAL A 174 11.16 6.12 -16.18
N ASN A 175 11.76 6.85 -15.23
CA ASN A 175 12.97 7.64 -15.46
C ASN A 175 14.18 6.76 -15.84
N HIS A 176 14.39 5.65 -15.14
CA HIS A 176 15.47 4.71 -15.44
C HIS A 176 15.36 4.10 -16.84
N GLN A 177 14.13 3.78 -17.26
CA GLN A 177 13.84 3.25 -18.60
C GLN A 177 13.73 4.34 -19.68
N ARG A 178 13.85 5.63 -19.31
CA ARG A 178 13.69 6.79 -20.19
C ARG A 178 12.35 6.78 -20.94
N LEU A 179 11.28 6.37 -20.27
CA LEU A 179 9.93 6.38 -20.83
C LEU A 179 9.34 7.79 -20.74
N ASN A 180 8.52 8.15 -21.71
CA ASN A 180 7.77 9.42 -21.72
C ASN A 180 6.40 9.24 -21.05
N THR A 181 6.40 8.70 -19.82
CA THR A 181 5.19 8.42 -19.04
C THR A 181 5.05 9.49 -17.96
N LYS A 182 3.94 10.22 -17.94
CA LYS A 182 3.63 11.18 -16.89
C LYS A 182 3.28 10.48 -15.59
N ILE A 183 3.74 11.02 -14.48
CA ILE A 183 3.43 10.52 -13.13
C ILE A 183 2.49 11.49 -12.43
N CYS A 184 1.23 11.07 -12.26
CA CYS A 184 0.17 11.89 -11.69
C CYS A 184 -0.19 11.38 -10.29
N MET A 185 0.00 12.23 -9.27
CA MET A 185 -0.33 11.90 -7.89
C MET A 185 -1.77 12.33 -7.57
N VAL A 186 -2.56 11.40 -7.04
CA VAL A 186 -3.87 11.72 -6.47
C VAL A 186 -3.73 11.95 -4.97
N LYS A 187 -4.29 13.05 -4.49
CA LYS A 187 -4.37 13.39 -3.07
C LYS A 187 -5.78 13.82 -2.67
N PRO A 188 -6.14 13.75 -1.38
CA PRO A 188 -7.43 14.25 -0.93
C PRO A 188 -7.48 15.76 -1.04
N LYS A 189 -8.65 16.27 -1.44
CA LYS A 189 -8.95 17.71 -1.46
C LYS A 189 -9.19 18.26 -0.06
N ASP A 190 -9.79 17.45 0.81
CA ASP A 190 -10.21 17.85 2.14
C ASP A 190 -9.37 17.13 3.21
N SER A 191 -9.21 17.75 4.39
CA SER A 191 -8.65 17.12 5.59
C SER A 191 -9.52 17.51 6.80
N PRO A 192 -10.01 16.52 7.60
CA PRO A 192 -9.85 15.08 7.42
C PRO A 192 -10.65 14.53 6.23
N HIS A 193 -10.24 13.40 5.69
CA HIS A 193 -10.90 12.75 4.56
C HIS A 193 -11.22 11.27 4.80
N GLY A 194 -12.14 10.71 4.00
CA GLY A 194 -12.54 9.30 4.06
C GLY A 194 -11.92 8.40 2.98
N ILE A 195 -10.92 8.86 2.22
CA ILE A 195 -10.27 8.08 1.16
C ILE A 195 -9.18 7.20 1.79
N GLN A 196 -9.57 6.04 2.30
CA GLN A 196 -8.66 5.14 2.98
C GLN A 196 -7.53 4.66 2.07
N GLY A 197 -6.28 4.75 2.59
CA GLY A 197 -5.07 4.33 1.87
C GLY A 197 -4.33 5.46 1.17
N ILE A 198 -4.87 6.67 1.15
CA ILE A 198 -4.20 7.91 0.76
C ILE A 198 -3.90 8.71 2.04
N ALA A 199 -2.77 9.41 2.10
CA ALA A 199 -2.35 10.19 3.26
C ALA A 199 -3.01 11.58 3.28
N ASP A 200 -3.16 12.15 4.49
CA ASP A 200 -3.68 13.51 4.74
C ASP A 200 -2.66 14.60 4.38
N GLY A 201 -2.26 14.69 3.12
CA GLY A 201 -1.31 15.72 2.66
C GLY A 201 0.11 15.61 3.22
N LYS A 202 0.44 14.53 3.96
CA LYS A 202 1.80 14.27 4.41
C LYS A 202 2.61 13.60 3.32
N GLU A 203 3.78 14.16 3.05
CA GLU A 203 4.78 13.54 2.19
C GLU A 203 5.66 12.59 3.03
N PHE A 204 5.80 11.35 2.55
CA PHE A 204 6.69 10.36 3.15
C PHE A 204 7.79 9.97 2.15
N LEU A 205 7.57 8.93 1.36
CA LEU A 205 8.58 8.43 0.41
C LEU A 205 8.47 9.07 -0.99
N ALA A 206 7.40 9.79 -1.29
CA ALA A 206 7.21 10.55 -2.52
C ALA A 206 6.94 12.03 -2.20
N LYS A 207 7.42 12.92 -3.04
CA LYS A 207 7.22 14.37 -2.93
C LYS A 207 6.35 14.88 -4.06
N GLU A 208 5.50 15.86 -3.78
CA GLU A 208 4.65 16.51 -4.80
C GLU A 208 5.47 17.19 -5.89
N GLU A 209 6.57 17.84 -5.51
CA GLU A 209 7.48 18.54 -6.44
C GLU A 209 8.13 17.62 -7.51
N ASP A 210 8.15 16.31 -7.26
CA ASP A 210 8.70 15.31 -8.17
C ASP A 210 7.66 14.75 -9.18
N MET A 211 6.39 15.15 -9.08
CA MET A 211 5.30 14.66 -9.92
C MET A 211 5.03 15.58 -11.11
N ASP A 212 4.57 14.98 -12.20
CA ASP A 212 4.20 15.76 -13.40
C ASP A 212 2.85 16.47 -13.23
N ASP A 213 1.95 15.89 -12.39
CA ASP A 213 0.64 16.48 -12.11
C ASP A 213 0.13 16.04 -10.73
N ILE A 214 -0.65 16.93 -10.09
CA ILE A 214 -1.31 16.68 -8.79
C ILE A 214 -2.81 16.82 -8.98
N ILE A 215 -3.54 15.76 -8.67
CA ILE A 215 -5.00 15.68 -8.82
C ILE A 215 -5.64 15.62 -7.44
N GLU A 216 -6.45 16.61 -7.11
CA GLU A 216 -7.20 16.65 -5.85
C GLU A 216 -8.59 16.05 -6.02
N VAL A 217 -8.96 15.12 -5.14
CA VAL A 217 -10.26 14.42 -5.17
C VAL A 217 -10.92 14.48 -3.79
N ASP A 218 -12.19 14.87 -3.74
CA ASP A 218 -12.97 14.81 -2.51
C ASP A 218 -13.48 13.39 -2.22
N THR A 219 -13.75 13.12 -0.94
CA THR A 219 -14.19 11.81 -0.46
C THR A 219 -15.46 11.32 -1.15
N GLN A 220 -16.45 12.21 -1.34
CA GLN A 220 -17.74 11.80 -1.89
C GLN A 220 -17.62 11.42 -3.37
N SER A 221 -16.84 12.16 -4.14
CA SER A 221 -16.52 11.84 -5.54
C SER A 221 -15.82 10.49 -5.66
N ALA A 222 -14.84 10.22 -4.82
CA ALA A 222 -14.14 8.93 -4.78
C ALA A 222 -15.10 7.75 -4.47
N ILE A 223 -15.98 7.91 -3.48
CA ILE A 223 -17.00 6.90 -3.13
C ILE A 223 -17.97 6.67 -4.30
N ASN A 224 -18.49 7.74 -4.89
CA ASN A 224 -19.45 7.66 -5.99
C ASN A 224 -18.82 6.96 -7.20
N ARG A 225 -17.59 7.29 -7.53
CA ARG A 225 -16.86 6.69 -8.64
C ARG A 225 -16.58 5.21 -8.42
N ALA A 226 -16.16 4.81 -7.21
CA ALA A 226 -15.96 3.41 -6.87
C ALA A 226 -17.27 2.59 -7.01
N LYS A 227 -18.38 3.13 -6.51
CA LYS A 227 -19.72 2.50 -6.63
C LYS A 227 -20.17 2.39 -8.09
N GLN A 228 -19.98 3.46 -8.87
CA GLN A 228 -20.33 3.45 -10.29
C GLN A 228 -19.49 2.43 -11.05
N PHE A 229 -18.18 2.42 -10.82
CA PHE A 229 -17.26 1.47 -11.46
C PHE A 229 -17.67 0.02 -11.18
N ALA A 230 -18.00 -0.30 -9.94
CA ALA A 230 -18.48 -1.64 -9.58
C ALA A 230 -19.77 -2.04 -10.32
N ARG A 231 -20.72 -1.10 -10.51
CA ARG A 231 -21.96 -1.35 -11.25
C ARG A 231 -21.73 -1.53 -12.75
N ASP A 232 -20.82 -0.73 -13.32
CA ASP A 232 -20.60 -0.71 -14.76
C ASP A 232 -19.70 -1.87 -15.22
N SER A 233 -18.72 -2.27 -14.39
CA SER A 233 -17.71 -3.28 -14.75
C SER A 233 -17.89 -4.64 -14.08
N GLY A 234 -18.69 -4.73 -13.02
CA GLY A 234 -18.75 -5.91 -12.15
C GLY A 234 -17.51 -6.12 -11.28
N ILE A 235 -16.60 -5.15 -11.22
CA ILE A 235 -15.35 -5.24 -10.44
C ILE A 235 -15.48 -4.38 -9.19
N LEU A 236 -15.42 -5.02 -8.02
CA LEU A 236 -15.42 -4.31 -6.75
C LEU A 236 -14.03 -3.72 -6.47
N VAL A 237 -13.99 -2.42 -6.18
CA VAL A 237 -12.76 -1.69 -5.88
C VAL A 237 -12.92 -0.86 -4.60
N GLY A 238 -11.79 -0.49 -3.98
CA GLY A 238 -11.78 0.39 -2.82
C GLY A 238 -12.04 1.87 -3.18
N ILE A 239 -12.34 2.69 -2.15
CA ILE A 239 -12.57 4.14 -2.31
C ILE A 239 -11.35 4.82 -2.95
N SER A 240 -10.13 4.43 -2.59
CA SER A 240 -8.91 4.97 -3.18
C SER A 240 -8.77 4.67 -4.68
N ALA A 241 -9.30 3.54 -5.16
CA ALA A 241 -9.36 3.26 -6.60
C ALA A 241 -10.38 4.14 -7.32
N GLY A 242 -11.47 4.50 -6.62
CA GLY A 242 -12.43 5.49 -7.13
C GLY A 242 -11.87 6.91 -7.20
N ALA A 243 -10.88 7.23 -6.36
CA ALA A 243 -10.14 8.49 -6.42
C ALA A 243 -9.14 8.52 -7.60
N ASN A 244 -8.46 7.38 -7.88
CA ASN A 244 -7.55 7.22 -9.00
C ASN A 244 -8.29 7.18 -10.35
#